data_a3dd5f5cdb2b1e31679fe42dac0549b5
#
_entry.id   a3dd5f5cdb2b1e31679fe42dac0549b5
#
_cell.length_a   1.000
_cell.length_b   1.000
_cell.length_c   1.000
_cell.angle_alpha   90.00
_cell.angle_beta   90.00
_cell.angle_gamma   90.00
#
_symmetry.space_group_name_H-M   'P 1'
#
loop_
_entity.id
_entity.type
_entity.pdbx_description
1 polymer ?
#
loop_
_entity_poly.entity_id
_entity_poly.type
_entity_poly.pdbx_seq_one_letter_code
_entity_poly.pdbx_strand_id
1 'polypeptide(L)' 'MDYDTDKVDEAALALLYLNLFEDRWGARAWKSMPWEAMDRLHEKGLIGDPKSKAKSVVLSEEGLIAAEVAFRKLFTSP' A
#
# COMPACT_ATOMS: atom_id res chain seq x y z
N MET A 1 15.17 -2.70 -18.63
CA MET A 1 15.20 -1.36 -18.02
C MET A 1 15.27 -1.48 -16.51
N ASP A 2 16.21 -0.80 -15.89
CA ASP A 2 16.30 -0.76 -14.44
C ASP A 2 15.46 0.39 -13.89
N TYR A 3 14.82 0.15 -12.77
CA TYR A 3 14.03 1.19 -12.10
C TYR A 3 14.13 1.02 -10.59
N ASP A 4 13.79 2.09 -9.87
CA ASP A 4 13.91 2.15 -8.43
C ASP A 4 12.67 1.49 -7.79
N THR A 5 12.86 0.30 -7.22
CA THR A 5 11.75 -0.44 -6.61
C THR A 5 11.21 0.24 -5.36
N ASP A 6 12.05 1.00 -4.64
CA ASP A 6 11.58 1.75 -3.48
C ASP A 6 10.62 2.86 -3.89
N LYS A 7 10.87 3.50 -5.02
CA LYS A 7 9.95 4.52 -5.54
C LYS A 7 8.65 3.91 -6.06
N VAL A 8 8.73 2.72 -6.66
CA VAL A 8 7.53 1.98 -7.08
C VAL A 8 6.68 1.64 -5.86
N ASP A 9 7.31 1.17 -4.79
CA ASP A 9 6.61 0.81 -3.57
C ASP A 9 5.99 2.04 -2.89
N GLU A 10 6.69 3.17 -2.91
CA GLU A 10 6.15 4.43 -2.41
C GLU A 10 4.90 4.84 -3.19
N ALA A 11 4.97 4.77 -4.52
CA ALA A 11 3.81 5.08 -5.37
C ALA A 11 2.66 4.12 -5.12
N ALA A 12 2.97 2.82 -4.95
CA ALA A 12 1.95 1.82 -4.66
C ALA A 12 1.25 2.12 -3.32
N LEU A 13 2.01 2.47 -2.29
CA LEU A 13 1.44 2.86 -0.99
C LEU A 13 0.52 4.07 -1.12
N ALA A 14 0.95 5.08 -1.87
CA ALA A 14 0.16 6.28 -2.07
C ALA A 14 -1.17 5.97 -2.77
N LEU A 15 -1.13 5.08 -3.77
CA LEU A 15 -2.34 4.67 -4.47
C LEU A 15 -3.24 3.78 -3.61
N LEU A 16 -2.65 2.95 -2.76
CA LEU A 16 -3.44 2.18 -1.79
C LEU A 16 -4.18 3.13 -0.83
N TYR A 17 -3.53 4.21 -0.44
CA TYR A 17 -4.17 5.21 0.41
C TYR A 17 -5.40 5.83 -0.26
N LEU A 18 -5.34 6.09 -1.57
CA LEU A 18 -6.49 6.58 -2.34
C LEU A 18 -7.65 5.57 -2.33
N ASN A 19 -7.33 4.29 -2.31
CA ASN A 19 -8.31 3.20 -2.34
C ASN A 19 -8.71 2.72 -0.95
N LEU A 20 -8.31 3.44 0.08
CA LEU A 20 -8.50 3.01 1.46
C LEU A 20 -9.98 3.02 1.83
N PHE A 21 -10.41 2.00 2.52
CA PHE A 21 -11.71 1.97 3.17
C PHE A 21 -11.55 1.30 4.54
N GLU A 22 -12.47 1.59 5.44
CA GLU A 22 -12.43 0.99 6.77
C GLU A 22 -13.58 -0.01 6.92
N ASP A 23 -13.28 -1.12 7.57
CA ASP A 23 -14.31 -2.06 8.01
C ASP A 23 -14.13 -2.26 9.52
N ARG A 24 -14.91 -3.19 10.11
CA ARG A 24 -14.85 -3.43 11.56
C ARG A 24 -13.49 -3.96 12.03
N TRP A 25 -12.64 -4.41 11.09
CA TRP A 25 -11.35 -5.04 11.38
C TRP A 25 -10.17 -4.12 11.10
N GLY A 26 -10.40 -2.92 10.58
CA GLY A 26 -9.35 -1.96 10.34
C GLY A 26 -9.37 -1.38 8.93
N ALA A 27 -8.26 -0.74 8.54
CA ALA A 27 -8.12 -0.11 7.24
C ALA A 27 -7.70 -1.14 6.19
N ARG A 28 -8.37 -1.13 5.05
CA ARG A 28 -8.10 -2.05 3.95
C ARG A 28 -8.04 -1.27 2.64
N ALA A 29 -7.40 -1.85 1.63
CA ALA A 29 -7.32 -1.28 0.29
C ALA A 29 -7.43 -2.39 -0.75
N TRP A 30 -7.99 -2.05 -1.92
CA TRP A 30 -8.14 -3.01 -3.00
C TRP A 30 -6.79 -3.40 -3.58
N LYS A 31 -6.65 -4.67 -3.98
CA LYS A 31 -5.44 -5.22 -4.59
C LYS A 31 -5.38 -4.82 -6.06
N SER A 32 -4.91 -3.62 -6.35
CA SER A 32 -4.83 -3.12 -7.72
C SER A 32 -3.40 -2.79 -8.16
N MET A 33 -2.40 -3.11 -7.33
CA MET A 33 -1.01 -2.80 -7.59
C MET A 33 -0.27 -4.01 -8.14
N PRO A 34 0.90 -3.79 -8.81
CA PRO A 34 1.71 -4.93 -9.29
C PRO A 34 2.06 -5.91 -8.18
N TRP A 35 2.04 -7.20 -8.50
CA TRP A 35 2.28 -8.25 -7.50
C TRP A 35 3.62 -8.10 -6.80
N GLU A 36 4.68 -7.75 -7.55
CA GLU A 36 6.00 -7.60 -6.95
C GLU A 36 6.03 -6.49 -5.90
N ALA A 37 5.34 -5.38 -6.17
CA ALA A 37 5.24 -4.29 -5.20
C ALA A 37 4.46 -4.73 -3.96
N MET A 38 3.34 -5.42 -4.17
CA MET A 38 2.54 -5.94 -3.05
C MET A 38 3.34 -6.91 -2.19
N ASP A 39 4.10 -7.82 -2.82
CA ASP A 39 4.95 -8.75 -2.08
C ASP A 39 6.00 -8.02 -1.25
N ARG A 40 6.64 -7.00 -1.80
CA ARG A 40 7.62 -6.22 -1.04
C ARG A 40 6.99 -5.47 0.13
N LEU A 41 5.81 -4.89 -0.07
CA LEU A 41 5.09 -4.21 1.02
C LEU A 41 4.72 -5.17 2.13
N HIS A 42 4.34 -6.39 1.76
CA HIS A 42 4.05 -7.44 2.73
C HIS A 42 5.30 -7.83 3.52
N GLU A 43 6.42 -8.01 2.83
CA GLU A 43 7.70 -8.35 3.49
C GLU A 43 8.13 -7.26 4.46
N LYS A 44 7.81 -6.00 4.16
CA LYS A 44 8.13 -4.87 5.04
C LYS A 44 7.16 -4.73 6.21
N GLY A 45 6.14 -5.58 6.27
CA GLY A 45 5.16 -5.54 7.35
C GLY A 45 4.14 -4.42 7.23
N LEU A 46 3.97 -3.86 6.03
CA LEU A 46 3.08 -2.72 5.81
C LEU A 46 1.67 -3.14 5.43
N ILE A 47 1.52 -4.30 4.80
CA ILE A 47 0.21 -4.85 4.42
C ILE A 47 0.15 -6.34 4.79
N GLY A 48 -1.05 -6.87 4.85
CA GLY A 48 -1.28 -8.30 5.02
C GLY A 48 -0.90 -9.08 3.75
N ASP A 49 -1.07 -10.40 3.80
CA ASP A 49 -0.66 -11.28 2.70
C ASP A 49 -1.47 -10.98 1.43
N PRO A 50 -0.82 -10.49 0.36
CA PRO A 50 -1.54 -10.20 -0.89
C PRO A 50 -2.00 -11.46 -1.61
N LYS A 51 -1.51 -12.63 -1.23
CA LYS A 51 -1.91 -13.91 -1.84
C LYS A 51 -3.15 -14.52 -1.20
N SER A 52 -3.72 -13.85 -0.20
CA SER A 52 -4.98 -14.30 0.40
C SER A 52 -6.10 -14.26 -0.64
N LYS A 53 -7.20 -14.96 -0.35
CA LYS A 53 -8.36 -15.02 -1.27
C LYS A 53 -9.17 -13.73 -1.31
N ALA A 54 -9.00 -12.85 -0.34
CA ALA A 54 -9.70 -11.58 -0.30
C ALA A 54 -9.25 -10.67 -1.44
N LYS A 55 -10.15 -9.85 -1.94
CA LYS A 55 -9.84 -8.87 -3.01
C LYS A 55 -9.15 -7.63 -2.48
N SER A 56 -9.03 -7.51 -1.18
CA SER A 56 -8.38 -6.38 -0.53
C SER A 56 -7.33 -6.89 0.45
N VAL A 57 -6.42 -6.00 0.83
CA VAL A 57 -5.42 -6.27 1.86
C VAL A 57 -5.64 -5.33 3.02
N VAL A 58 -5.32 -5.81 4.25
CA VAL A 58 -5.33 -4.96 5.43
C VAL A 58 -3.99 -4.20 5.46
N LEU A 59 -4.01 -2.95 5.89
CA LEU A 59 -2.80 -2.20 6.17
C LEU A 59 -2.48 -2.33 7.65
N SER A 60 -1.20 -2.58 7.96
CA SER A 60 -0.75 -2.53 9.35
C SER A 60 -0.77 -1.07 9.81
N GLU A 61 -0.55 -0.84 11.11
CA GLU A 61 -0.45 0.52 11.63
C GLU A 61 0.68 1.28 10.94
N GLU A 62 1.85 0.65 10.81
CA GLU A 62 2.99 1.22 10.08
C GLU A 62 2.66 1.43 8.60
N GLY A 63 1.92 0.51 8.01
CA GLY A 63 1.50 0.62 6.60
C GLY A 63 0.58 1.79 6.38
N LEU A 64 -0.35 2.02 7.30
CA LEU A 64 -1.28 3.15 7.20
C LEU A 64 -0.53 4.48 7.29
N ILE A 65 0.42 4.59 8.22
CA ILE A 65 1.25 5.80 8.37
C ILE A 65 2.10 6.01 7.12
N ALA A 66 2.76 4.95 6.63
CA ALA A 66 3.61 5.05 5.44
C ALA A 66 2.80 5.43 4.20
N ALA A 67 1.59 4.89 4.07
CA ALA A 67 0.72 5.21 2.94
C ALA A 67 0.28 6.67 2.97
N GLU A 68 -0.05 7.20 4.13
CA GLU A 68 -0.41 8.62 4.26
C GLU A 68 0.77 9.52 3.92
N VAL A 69 1.97 9.21 4.41
CA VAL A 69 3.18 9.98 4.13
C VAL A 69 3.45 9.97 2.62
N ALA A 70 3.38 8.81 1.98
CA ALA A 70 3.60 8.68 0.54
C ALA A 70 2.56 9.47 -0.25
N PHE A 71 1.31 9.39 0.15
CA PHE A 71 0.23 10.13 -0.50
C PHE A 71 0.46 11.64 -0.43
N ARG A 72 0.79 12.15 0.76
CA ARG A 72 1.03 13.58 0.93
C ARG A 72 2.23 14.06 0.11
N LYS A 73 3.28 13.25 0.07
CA LYS A 73 4.49 13.59 -0.68
C LYS A 73 4.25 13.63 -2.18
N LEU A 74 3.53 12.65 -2.71
CA LEU A 74 3.40 12.48 -4.16
C LEU A 74 2.20 13.20 -4.77
N PHE A 75 1.11 13.34 -4.02
CA PHE A 75 -0.17 13.77 -4.58
C PHE A 75 -0.75 15.04 -3.99
N THR A 76 -0.09 15.66 -3.03
CA THR A 76 -0.57 16.92 -2.48
C THR A 76 0.44 18.03 -2.78
N SER A 77 -0.08 19.24 -2.90
CA SER A 77 0.78 20.43 -3.07
C SER A 77 1.35 20.85 -1.70
N PRO A 78 2.57 21.40 -1.67
CA PRO A 78 3.14 21.95 -0.44
C PRO A 78 2.36 23.16 0.06
#